data_114b0c189691d4c5e860cb4103841715
#
_entry.id   114b0c189691d4c5e860cb4103841715
#
_cell.length_a   1.000
_cell.length_b   1.000
_cell.length_c   1.000
_cell.angle_alpha   90.00
_cell.angle_beta   90.00
_cell.angle_gamma   90.00
#
_symmetry.space_group_name_H-M   'P 1'
#
loop_
_entity.id
_entity.type
_entity.pdbx_description
1 polymer ?
#
loop_
_entity_poly.entity_id
_entity_poly.type
_entity_poly.pdbx_seq_one_letter_code
_entity_poly.pdbx_strand_id
1 'polypeptide(L)'
;MGKTKLKSGKVGLKESEIQRQIIDWLELKENQGKLFFQRTNNIPVSQMRNGKRIFRSMAKGQKKGFPDILVLKAGRMIGLEVKTKTGKQSPFQKEIEKSFKKNGGEYYIVRSLEQVMFELDNPTCKHKKIKQK
;
A
#
# COMPACT_ATOMS: atom_id res chain seq x y z
N MET A 1 -18.87 -9.77 -30.66
CA MET A 1 -19.22 -10.10 -29.46
C MET A 1 -18.23 -10.78 -28.64
N GLY A 2 -17.82 -11.96 -28.94
CA GLY A 2 -16.93 -12.67 -28.10
C GLY A 2 -15.63 -11.97 -27.83
N LYS A 3 -15.18 -11.20 -28.73
CA LYS A 3 -13.92 -10.54 -28.58
C LYS A 3 -13.95 -9.56 -27.45
N THR A 4 -15.04 -8.97 -27.19
CA THR A 4 -15.08 -8.01 -26.14
C THR A 4 -14.74 -8.62 -24.82
N LYS A 5 -15.25 -9.78 -24.59
CA LYS A 5 -14.97 -10.40 -23.35
C LYS A 5 -13.53 -10.73 -23.21
N LEU A 6 -12.91 -11.11 -24.28
CA LEU A 6 -11.51 -11.42 -24.21
C LEU A 6 -10.71 -10.26 -23.73
N LYS A 7 -11.06 -9.10 -24.20
CA LYS A 7 -10.35 -7.94 -23.78
C LYS A 7 -10.52 -7.68 -22.31
N SER A 8 -11.71 -7.79 -21.84
CA SER A 8 -11.89 -7.52 -20.44
C SER A 8 -11.12 -8.52 -19.62
N GLY A 9 -11.02 -9.73 -20.06
CA GLY A 9 -10.25 -10.69 -19.29
C GLY A 9 -8.78 -10.35 -19.24
N LYS A 10 -8.28 -9.67 -20.21
CA LYS A 10 -6.88 -9.32 -20.22
C LYS A 10 -6.55 -8.09 -19.47
N VAL A 11 -7.51 -7.26 -19.24
CA VAL A 11 -7.28 -6.00 -18.63
C VAL A 11 -6.98 -6.19 -17.16
N GLY A 12 -6.59 -6.59 -16.46
CA GLY A 12 -6.34 -6.69 -15.06
C GLY A 12 -7.18 -5.75 -14.21
N LEU A 13 -7.10 -5.90 -12.95
CA LEU A 13 -7.85 -5.10 -12.01
C LEU A 13 -7.28 -3.70 -11.91
N LYS A 14 -8.16 -2.76 -11.62
CA LYS A 14 -7.73 -1.41 -11.36
C LYS A 14 -7.08 -1.34 -9.99
N GLU A 15 -6.24 -0.35 -9.81
CA GLU A 15 -5.55 -0.17 -8.54
C GLU A 15 -6.53 -0.10 -7.37
N SER A 16 -7.63 0.61 -7.55
CA SER A 16 -8.62 0.73 -6.49
C SER A 16 -9.27 -0.61 -6.14
N GLU A 17 -9.44 -1.46 -7.13
CA GLU A 17 -10.03 -2.77 -6.88
C GLU A 17 -9.06 -3.68 -6.15
N ILE A 18 -7.81 -3.63 -6.53
CA ILE A 18 -6.79 -4.39 -5.84
C ILE A 18 -6.69 -3.93 -4.40
N GLN A 19 -6.70 -2.63 -4.20
CA GLN A 19 -6.60 -2.08 -2.87
C GLN A 19 -7.78 -2.49 -2.01
N ARG A 20 -8.98 -2.50 -2.58
CA ARG A 20 -10.16 -2.91 -1.83
C ARG A 20 -10.08 -4.38 -1.42
N GLN A 21 -9.63 -5.25 -2.30
CA GLN A 21 -9.45 -6.66 -1.94
C GLN A 21 -8.48 -6.80 -0.79
N ILE A 22 -7.41 -6.05 -0.84
CA ILE A 22 -6.40 -6.10 0.21
C ILE A 22 -6.99 -5.61 1.53
N ILE A 23 -7.69 -4.50 1.49
CA ILE A 23 -8.30 -3.94 2.70
C ILE A 23 -9.29 -4.92 3.31
N ASP A 24 -10.11 -5.55 2.48
CA ASP A 24 -11.08 -6.53 2.98
C ASP A 24 -10.38 -7.68 3.70
N TRP A 25 -9.29 -8.16 3.13
CA TRP A 25 -8.54 -9.24 3.74
C TRP A 25 -7.86 -8.78 5.03
N LEU A 26 -7.32 -7.56 5.02
CA LEU A 26 -6.68 -7.03 6.23
C LEU A 26 -7.69 -6.86 7.36
N GLU A 27 -8.90 -6.42 7.03
CA GLU A 27 -9.94 -6.29 8.05
C GLU A 27 -10.27 -7.62 8.68
N LEU A 28 -10.33 -8.66 7.85
CA LEU A 28 -10.57 -9.99 8.37
C LEU A 28 -9.47 -10.40 9.34
N LYS A 29 -8.23 -10.17 8.97
CA LYS A 29 -7.10 -10.53 9.83
C LYS A 29 -7.07 -9.69 11.10
N GLU A 30 -7.43 -8.42 10.97
CA GLU A 30 -7.47 -7.54 12.13
C GLU A 30 -8.53 -8.00 13.12
N ASN A 31 -9.68 -8.42 12.59
CA ASN A 31 -10.75 -8.94 13.44
C ASN A 31 -10.34 -10.22 14.14
N GLN A 32 -9.43 -10.95 13.58
CA GLN A 32 -8.90 -12.16 14.21
C GLN A 32 -7.75 -11.87 15.17
N GLY A 33 -7.43 -10.60 15.34
CA GLY A 33 -6.36 -10.22 16.25
C GLY A 33 -4.96 -10.49 15.73
N LYS A 34 -4.80 -10.66 14.43
CA LYS A 34 -3.51 -11.04 13.87
C LYS A 34 -2.64 -9.89 13.42
N LEU A 35 -3.23 -8.72 13.23
CA LEU A 35 -2.48 -7.55 12.83
C LEU A 35 -3.33 -6.31 13.06
N PHE A 36 -2.71 -5.16 12.85
CA PHE A 36 -3.40 -3.89 12.87
C PHE A 36 -3.02 -3.17 11.60
N PHE A 37 -3.94 -2.45 10.98
CA PHE A 37 -3.60 -1.73 9.78
C PHE A 37 -4.32 -0.39 9.71
N GLN A 38 -3.78 0.47 8.88
CA GLN A 38 -4.38 1.78 8.65
C GLN A 38 -4.20 2.13 7.19
N ARG A 39 -5.30 2.44 6.54
CA ARG A 39 -5.22 2.97 5.19
C ARG A 39 -4.78 4.42 5.30
N THR A 40 -3.75 4.79 4.59
CA THR A 40 -3.26 6.16 4.64
C THR A 40 -3.92 6.94 3.52
N ASN A 41 -3.99 8.23 3.70
CA ASN A 41 -4.59 9.06 2.68
C ASN A 41 -3.56 10.07 2.23
N ASN A 42 -3.00 9.85 1.07
CA ASN A 42 -1.94 10.70 0.56
C ASN A 42 -2.40 11.73 -0.44
N ILE A 43 -3.69 11.82 -0.64
CA ILE A 43 -4.22 12.72 -1.64
C ILE A 43 -4.52 14.07 -1.00
N PRO A 44 -4.04 15.17 -1.60
CA PRO A 44 -4.36 16.50 -1.06
C PRO A 44 -5.87 16.69 -1.05
N VAL A 45 -6.36 17.26 0.03
CA VAL A 45 -7.79 17.50 0.18
C VAL A 45 -8.20 18.63 -0.74
N SER A 46 -9.23 18.41 -1.53
CA SER A 46 -9.76 19.47 -2.39
C SER A 46 -11.02 19.98 -1.71
N GLN A 47 -11.20 21.27 -1.73
CA GLN A 47 -12.40 21.85 -1.15
C GLN A 47 -12.82 23.08 -1.96
N MET A 48 -14.10 23.44 -1.80
CA MET A 48 -14.62 24.61 -2.50
C MET A 48 -14.51 25.81 -1.60
N ARG A 49 -14.02 26.90 -2.14
CA ARG A 49 -13.97 28.14 -1.40
C ARG A 49 -14.27 29.28 -2.37
N ASN A 50 -15.28 30.05 -2.06
CA ASN A 50 -15.69 31.15 -2.92
C ASN A 50 -15.92 30.71 -4.35
N GLY A 51 -16.57 29.56 -4.51
CA GLY A 51 -16.89 29.04 -5.82
C GLY A 51 -15.75 28.44 -6.58
N LYS A 52 -14.58 28.36 -5.97
CA LYS A 52 -13.42 27.77 -6.63
C LYS A 52 -12.93 26.54 -5.89
N ARG A 53 -12.42 25.59 -6.67
CA ARG A 53 -11.84 24.39 -6.08
C ARG A 53 -10.39 24.67 -5.73
N ILE A 54 -10.02 24.46 -4.49
CA ILE A 54 -8.64 24.61 -4.07
C ILE A 54 -8.18 23.34 -3.39
N PHE A 55 -6.88 23.10 -3.46
CA PHE A 55 -6.28 21.93 -2.83
C PHE A 55 -5.44 22.38 -1.66
N ARG A 56 -5.63 21.73 -0.53
CA ARG A 56 -4.83 22.03 0.63
C ARG A 56 -3.48 21.35 0.49
N SER A 57 -2.44 22.03 0.91
CA SER A 57 -1.14 21.38 0.96
C SER A 57 -1.16 20.36 2.07
N MET A 58 -0.23 19.45 2.02
CA MET A 58 -0.10 18.45 3.07
C MET A 58 0.35 19.13 4.36
N ALA A 59 -0.11 18.60 5.46
CA ALA A 59 0.28 19.14 6.75
C ALA A 59 1.77 18.94 6.97
N LYS A 60 2.33 19.78 7.83
CA LYS A 60 3.74 19.66 8.15
C LYS A 60 4.00 18.28 8.73
N GLY A 61 5.03 17.63 8.23
CA GLY A 61 5.37 16.30 8.70
C GLY A 61 4.78 15.18 7.88
N GLN A 62 3.80 15.48 7.05
CA GLN A 62 3.28 14.47 6.14
C GLN A 62 4.23 14.32 4.96
N LYS A 63 4.37 13.09 4.49
CA LYS A 63 5.30 12.80 3.41
C LYS A 63 4.56 12.47 2.14
N LYS A 64 4.99 13.07 1.05
CA LYS A 64 4.46 12.72 -0.25
C LYS A 64 5.03 11.36 -0.63
N GLY A 65 4.21 10.52 -1.21
CA GLY A 65 4.67 9.19 -1.62
C GLY A 65 4.59 8.14 -0.52
N PHE A 66 3.94 8.45 0.58
CA PHE A 66 3.78 7.47 1.64
C PHE A 66 2.96 6.27 1.13
N PRO A 67 3.22 5.06 1.62
CA PRO A 67 2.48 3.88 1.12
C PRO A 67 0.99 3.99 1.38
N ASP A 68 0.21 3.30 0.55
CA ASP A 68 -1.24 3.35 0.63
C ASP A 68 -1.79 2.76 1.92
N ILE A 69 -1.12 1.76 2.44
CA ILE A 69 -1.58 1.04 3.63
C ILE A 69 -0.39 0.79 4.54
N LEU A 70 -0.62 0.97 5.83
CA LEU A 70 0.40 0.68 6.82
C LEU A 70 -0.08 -0.47 7.66
N VAL A 71 0.75 -1.48 7.85
CA VAL A 71 0.40 -2.66 8.63
C VAL A 71 1.39 -2.84 9.76
N LEU A 72 0.87 -3.14 10.93
CA LEU A 72 1.69 -3.50 12.08
C LEU A 72 1.35 -4.93 12.43
N LYS A 73 2.34 -5.82 12.34
CA LYS A 73 2.11 -7.22 12.60
C LYS A 73 3.31 -7.80 13.34
N ALA A 74 3.07 -8.26 14.54
CA ALA A 74 4.12 -8.87 15.36
C ALA A 74 5.37 -7.99 15.45
N GLY A 75 5.17 -6.70 15.65
CA GLY A 75 6.28 -5.75 15.75
C GLY A 75 6.85 -5.30 14.42
N ARG A 76 6.37 -5.83 13.32
CA ARG A 76 6.85 -5.44 11.99
C ARG A 76 6.02 -4.26 11.49
N MET A 77 6.70 -3.23 11.06
CA MET A 77 6.02 -2.09 10.44
C MET A 77 6.16 -2.22 8.94
N ILE A 78 5.04 -2.42 8.26
CA ILE A 78 5.03 -2.76 6.85
C ILE A 78 4.24 -1.75 6.06
N GLY A 79 4.87 -1.15 5.07
CA GLY A 79 4.18 -0.26 4.16
C GLY A 79 3.83 -1.00 2.88
N LEU A 80 2.59 -0.91 2.47
CA LEU A 80 2.13 -1.54 1.24
C LEU A 80 1.75 -0.47 0.25
N GLU A 81 2.42 -0.48 -0.89
CA GLU A 81 2.10 0.44 -1.98
C GLU A 81 1.41 -0.37 -3.07
N VAL A 82 0.15 -0.04 -3.34
CA VAL A 82 -0.65 -0.81 -4.29
C VAL A 82 -0.44 -0.28 -5.70
N LYS A 83 -0.13 -1.16 -6.62
CA LYS A 83 0.04 -0.79 -8.02
C LYS A 83 -0.65 -1.80 -8.91
N THR A 84 -1.04 -1.36 -10.10
CA THR A 84 -1.52 -2.30 -11.10
C THR A 84 -0.33 -3.03 -11.67
N LYS A 85 -0.62 -3.99 -12.53
CA LYS A 85 0.42 -4.80 -13.13
C LYS A 85 1.51 -3.97 -13.80
N THR A 86 1.15 -2.87 -14.41
CA THR A 86 2.11 -2.04 -15.12
C THR A 86 2.46 -0.74 -14.42
N GLY A 87 1.84 -0.46 -13.30
CA GLY A 87 2.12 0.77 -12.60
C GLY A 87 3.53 0.81 -12.05
N LYS A 88 4.10 2.00 -12.01
CA LYS A 88 5.47 2.17 -11.54
C LYS A 88 5.54 3.09 -10.34
N GLN A 89 6.56 2.87 -9.56
CA GLN A 89 6.79 3.66 -8.37
C GLN A 89 7.28 5.06 -8.74
N SER A 90 6.74 6.07 -8.08
CA SER A 90 7.19 7.44 -8.31
C SER A 90 8.49 7.70 -7.56
N PRO A 91 9.21 8.77 -7.91
CA PRO A 91 10.43 9.11 -7.17
C PRO A 91 10.17 9.35 -5.69
N PHE A 92 9.04 9.96 -5.36
CA PHE A 92 8.70 10.20 -3.96
C PHE A 92 8.50 8.89 -3.22
N GLN A 93 7.86 7.93 -3.89
CA GLN A 93 7.64 6.62 -3.28
C GLN A 93 8.95 5.89 -3.07
N LYS A 94 9.89 6.05 -3.98
CA LYS A 94 11.19 5.42 -3.82
C LYS A 94 11.94 5.96 -2.61
N GLU A 95 11.81 7.26 -2.37
CA GLU A 95 12.46 7.86 -1.21
C GLU A 95 11.84 7.36 0.09
N ILE A 96 10.54 7.21 0.11
CA ILE A 96 9.87 6.67 1.29
C ILE A 96 10.32 5.23 1.53
N GLU A 97 10.40 4.45 0.47
CA GLU A 97 10.86 3.08 0.60
C GLU A 97 12.24 3.01 1.21
N LYS A 98 13.14 3.86 0.76
CA LYS A 98 14.48 3.93 1.32
C LYS A 98 14.44 4.24 2.81
N SER A 99 13.63 5.21 3.19
CA SER A 99 13.54 5.62 4.59
C SER A 99 12.98 4.51 5.46
N PHE A 100 11.97 3.79 4.97
CA PHE A 100 11.42 2.67 5.70
C PHE A 100 12.50 1.63 5.97
N LYS A 101 13.19 1.23 4.91
CA LYS A 101 14.19 0.17 5.04
C LYS A 101 15.37 0.60 5.89
N LYS A 102 15.78 1.84 5.75
CA LYS A 102 16.88 2.34 6.53
C LYS A 102 16.57 2.34 8.03
N ASN A 103 15.32 2.53 8.37
CA ASN A 103 14.91 2.61 9.76
C ASN A 103 14.27 1.31 10.28
N GLY A 104 14.49 0.20 9.57
CA GLY A 104 14.06 -1.10 10.06
C GLY A 104 12.66 -1.52 9.67
N GLY A 105 11.97 -0.72 8.88
CA GLY A 105 10.65 -1.10 8.41
C GLY A 105 10.71 -1.93 7.15
N GLU A 106 9.54 -2.40 6.73
CA GLU A 106 9.41 -3.15 5.49
C GLU A 106 8.53 -2.38 4.53
N TYR A 107 8.79 -2.53 3.26
CA TYR A 107 8.05 -1.80 2.25
C TYR A 107 7.91 -2.71 1.03
N TYR A 108 6.68 -2.86 0.55
CA TYR A 108 6.43 -3.71 -0.61
C TYR A 108 5.52 -3.02 -1.59
N ILE A 109 5.86 -3.17 -2.86
CA ILE A 109 4.96 -2.79 -3.93
C ILE A 109 4.16 -4.04 -4.22
N VAL A 110 2.86 -3.97 -4.00
CA VAL A 110 2.01 -5.14 -4.15
C VAL A 110 1.05 -4.93 -5.30
N ARG A 111 0.92 -5.95 -6.12
CA ARG A 111 0.10 -5.86 -7.32
C ARG A 111 -1.08 -6.81 -7.27
N SER A 112 -1.23 -7.55 -6.18
CA SER A 112 -2.34 -8.47 -6.01
C SER A 112 -2.50 -8.80 -4.53
N LEU A 113 -3.66 -9.32 -4.19
CA LEU A 113 -3.90 -9.78 -2.83
C LEU A 113 -2.96 -10.93 -2.47
N GLU A 114 -2.69 -11.81 -3.41
CA GLU A 114 -1.81 -12.95 -3.15
C GLU A 114 -0.42 -12.50 -2.73
N GLN A 115 0.07 -11.44 -3.32
CA GLN A 115 1.37 -10.90 -2.93
C GLN A 115 1.36 -10.45 -1.47
N VAL A 116 0.29 -9.78 -1.07
CA VAL A 116 0.17 -9.30 0.30
C VAL A 116 0.17 -10.48 1.27
N MET A 117 -0.61 -11.49 0.95
CA MET A 117 -0.68 -12.68 1.80
C MET A 117 0.69 -13.31 1.95
N PHE A 118 1.41 -13.41 0.86
CA PHE A 118 2.74 -13.99 0.91
C PHE A 118 3.69 -13.17 1.78
N GLU A 119 3.71 -11.85 1.57
CA GLU A 119 4.65 -11.01 2.32
C GLU A 119 4.33 -10.93 3.80
N LEU A 120 3.07 -10.92 4.15
CA LEU A 120 2.71 -10.80 5.55
C LEU A 120 2.81 -12.10 6.31
N ASP A 121 2.56 -13.21 5.63
CA ASP A 121 2.59 -14.51 6.31
C ASP A 121 3.97 -15.13 6.39
N ASN A 122 4.89 -14.66 5.60
CA ASN A 122 6.24 -15.24 5.59
C ASN A 122 7.26 -14.26 6.13
N PRO A 123 7.93 -14.59 7.22
CA PRO A 123 8.97 -13.71 7.75
C PRO A 123 10.07 -13.53 6.73
N THR A 124 10.58 -12.34 6.61
CA THR A 124 11.63 -12.09 5.65
C THR A 124 12.96 -12.58 6.19
N CYS A 125 13.87 -12.82 5.28
CA CYS A 125 15.20 -13.19 5.68
C CYS A 125 15.88 -12.08 6.49
N LYS A 126 15.56 -10.86 6.16
CA LYS A 126 16.13 -9.74 6.90
C LYS A 126 15.76 -9.81 8.36
N HIS A 127 14.52 -10.13 8.62
CA HIS A 127 14.02 -10.22 9.97
C HIS A 127 14.82 -11.27 10.74
N LYS A 128 15.05 -12.40 10.10
CA LYS A 128 15.78 -13.47 10.74
C LYS A 128 17.22 -13.08 11.01
N LYS A 129 17.84 -12.40 10.09
CA LYS A 129 19.21 -11.97 10.28
C LYS A 129 19.35 -11.05 11.47
N ILE A 130 18.43 -10.15 11.62
CA ILE A 130 18.47 -9.23 12.74
C ILE A 130 18.38 -9.99 14.04
N LYS A 131 17.57 -11.00 14.10
CA LYS A 131 17.43 -11.77 15.32
C LYS A 131 18.67 -12.53 15.68
N GLN A 132 19.44 -12.92 14.72
CA GLN A 132 20.62 -13.69 15.00
C GLN A 132 21.74 -12.86 15.60
N LYS A 133 21.57 -11.58 15.58
CA LYS A 133 22.55 -10.74 16.23
C LYS A 133 22.27 -10.63 17.71
#